data_6d1e8f3f3e87b382aed1626f598e2ee9
#
_entry.id   6d1e8f3f3e87b382aed1626f598e2ee9
#
_cell.length_a   1.000
_cell.length_b   1.000
_cell.length_c   1.000
_cell.angle_alpha   90.00
_cell.angle_beta   90.00
_cell.angle_gamma   90.00
#
_symmetry.space_group_name_H-M   'P 1'
#
loop_
_entity.id
_entity.type
_entity.pdbx_description
1 polymer ?
#
loop_
_entity_poly.entity_id
_entity_poly.type
_entity_poly.pdbx_seq_one_letter_code
_entity_poly.pdbx_strand_id
1 'polypeptide(L)'
;INRGHSYRESEEAIRRTAARGIYTGAHLISGLPGENREDILEHAHRISSLPLTTLKLHQLQLIRNTRMAKEYAENPSDFHLYTVDEYIDLAIDFVERLNPSFIVERFVSQSPKELLIAPDWGLKNYEFTAKVNKRFAERDTWQGKLYE
;
A
#
# COMPACT_ATOMS: atom_id res chain seq x y z
N ILE A 1 2.99 2.04 -13.47
CA ILE A 1 3.62 3.35 -13.25
C ILE A 1 5.03 3.38 -13.82
N ASN A 2 5.40 4.49 -14.42
CA ASN A 2 6.71 4.64 -15.08
C ASN A 2 7.80 4.97 -14.04
N ARG A 3 8.36 3.97 -13.39
CA ARG A 3 9.41 4.12 -12.37
C ARG A 3 10.84 4.09 -12.94
N GLY A 4 11.01 3.73 -14.21
CA GLY A 4 12.33 3.62 -14.86
C GLY A 4 13.17 2.41 -14.40
N HIS A 5 12.61 1.50 -13.59
CA HIS A 5 13.25 0.24 -13.18
C HIS A 5 12.21 -0.84 -12.93
N SER A 6 12.64 -2.10 -13.04
CA SER A 6 11.82 -3.27 -12.84
C SER A 6 11.65 -3.64 -11.35
N TYR A 7 10.69 -4.52 -11.07
CA TYR A 7 10.52 -5.12 -9.74
C TYR A 7 11.78 -5.88 -9.31
N ARG A 8 12.40 -6.65 -10.22
CA ARG A 8 13.64 -7.39 -9.97
C ARG A 8 14.79 -6.47 -9.52
N GLU A 9 14.95 -5.33 -10.13
CA GLU A 9 15.97 -4.34 -9.73
C GLU A 9 15.69 -3.78 -8.34
N SER A 10 14.41 -3.59 -7.99
CA SER A 10 14.00 -3.19 -6.64
C SER A 10 14.35 -4.26 -5.60
N GLU A 11 14.06 -5.55 -5.89
CA GLU A 11 14.42 -6.66 -5.00
C GLU A 11 15.93 -6.77 -4.80
N GLU A 12 16.71 -6.69 -5.88
CA GLU A 12 18.16 -6.72 -5.80
C GLU A 12 18.72 -5.57 -4.97
N ALA A 13 18.21 -4.36 -5.16
CA ALA A 13 18.61 -3.20 -4.37
C ALA A 13 18.30 -3.39 -2.88
N ILE A 14 17.13 -3.89 -2.53
CA ILE A 14 16.74 -4.21 -1.14
C ILE A 14 17.71 -5.22 -0.52
N ARG A 15 17.95 -6.35 -1.20
CA ARG A 15 18.86 -7.40 -0.71
C ARG A 15 20.30 -6.90 -0.54
N ARG A 16 20.80 -6.14 -1.50
CA ARG A 16 22.16 -5.56 -1.44
C ARG A 16 22.33 -4.52 -0.34
N THR A 17 21.28 -3.74 -0.06
CA THR A 17 21.27 -2.73 1.00
C THR A 17 21.23 -3.41 2.38
N ALA A 18 20.30 -4.34 2.57
CA ALA A 18 20.17 -5.09 3.81
C ALA A 18 21.42 -5.92 4.15
N ALA A 19 22.08 -6.52 3.14
CA ALA A 19 23.34 -7.27 3.32
C ALA A 19 24.49 -6.41 3.85
N ARG A 20 24.36 -5.09 3.82
CA ARG A 20 25.32 -4.13 4.42
C ARG A 20 24.93 -3.66 5.81
N GLY A 21 23.90 -4.28 6.40
CA GLY A 21 23.38 -3.89 7.72
C GLY A 21 22.60 -2.57 7.72
N ILE A 22 22.15 -2.10 6.56
CA ILE A 22 21.38 -0.86 6.43
C ILE A 22 19.88 -1.21 6.51
N TYR A 23 19.17 -0.54 7.41
CA TYR A 23 17.72 -0.67 7.51
C TYR A 23 17.04 -0.24 6.20
N THR A 24 16.20 -1.11 5.69
CA THR A 24 15.57 -0.92 4.38
C THR A 24 14.07 -0.84 4.53
N GLY A 25 13.49 0.23 4.00
CA GLY A 25 12.03 0.42 3.94
C GLY A 25 11.52 0.35 2.51
N ALA A 26 10.30 -0.17 2.36
CA ALA A 26 9.59 -0.16 1.08
C ALA A 26 8.31 0.67 1.15
N HIS A 27 7.91 1.22 0.00
CA HIS A 27 6.63 1.86 -0.20
C HIS A 27 5.82 1.04 -1.20
N LEU A 28 4.62 0.64 -0.83
CA LEU A 28 3.70 -0.09 -1.68
C LEU A 28 2.44 0.74 -1.93
N ILE A 29 2.05 0.84 -3.20
CA ILE A 29 0.80 1.48 -3.61
C ILE A 29 -0.15 0.36 -4.02
N SER A 30 -1.35 0.34 -3.43
CA SER A 30 -2.42 -0.61 -3.76
C SER A 30 -3.51 0.06 -4.56
N GLY A 31 -4.11 -0.70 -5.49
CA GLY A 31 -5.20 -0.23 -6.34
C GLY A 31 -4.73 0.41 -7.64
N LEU A 32 -3.57 0.01 -8.16
CA LEU A 32 -3.11 0.42 -9.48
C LEU A 32 -4.07 -0.11 -10.58
N PRO A 33 -4.20 0.59 -11.73
CA PRO A 33 -5.02 0.11 -12.84
C PRO A 33 -4.68 -1.34 -13.22
N GLY A 34 -5.71 -2.18 -13.34
CA GLY A 34 -5.57 -3.59 -13.66
C GLY A 34 -5.22 -4.50 -12.49
N GLU A 35 -5.01 -3.96 -11.30
CA GLU A 35 -4.74 -4.71 -10.08
C GLU A 35 -6.06 -5.13 -9.42
N ASN A 36 -6.23 -6.42 -9.15
CA ASN A 36 -7.36 -6.93 -8.37
C ASN A 36 -6.94 -7.16 -6.91
N ARG A 37 -7.90 -7.55 -6.06
CA ARG A 37 -7.67 -7.78 -4.64
C ARG A 37 -6.66 -8.91 -4.39
N GLU A 38 -6.77 -9.98 -5.14
CA GLU A 38 -5.91 -11.16 -5.03
C GLU A 38 -4.45 -10.82 -5.38
N ASP A 39 -4.23 -10.03 -6.42
CA ASP A 39 -2.91 -9.52 -6.80
C ASP A 39 -2.28 -8.71 -5.65
N ILE A 40 -3.07 -7.84 -5.01
CA ILE A 40 -2.59 -7.03 -3.89
C ILE A 40 -2.21 -7.92 -2.69
N LEU A 41 -3.02 -8.92 -2.37
CA LEU A 41 -2.73 -9.84 -1.26
C LEU A 41 -1.51 -10.73 -1.55
N GLU A 42 -1.31 -11.14 -2.80
CA GLU A 42 -0.09 -11.85 -3.21
C GLU A 42 1.17 -11.01 -3.02
N HIS A 43 1.07 -9.69 -3.15
CA HIS A 43 2.20 -8.81 -2.84
C HIS A 43 2.64 -8.90 -1.37
N ALA A 44 1.76 -9.24 -0.43
CA ALA A 44 2.14 -9.45 0.96
C ALA A 44 3.12 -10.63 1.12
N HIS A 45 2.87 -11.74 0.42
CA HIS A 45 3.78 -12.90 0.41
C HIS A 45 5.12 -12.54 -0.25
N ARG A 46 5.09 -11.92 -1.41
CA ARG A 46 6.31 -11.54 -2.14
C ARG A 46 7.19 -10.60 -1.35
N ILE A 47 6.60 -9.54 -0.77
CA ILE A 47 7.37 -8.55 -0.02
C ILE A 47 7.89 -9.12 1.30
N SER A 48 7.18 -10.06 1.91
CA SER A 48 7.56 -10.75 3.15
C SER A 48 8.81 -11.62 3.00
N SER A 49 9.16 -12.03 1.79
CA SER A 49 10.39 -12.77 1.48
C SER A 49 11.64 -11.86 1.40
N LEU A 50 11.47 -10.55 1.45
CA LEU A 50 12.55 -9.58 1.33
C LEU A 50 13.06 -9.15 2.73
N PRO A 51 14.35 -8.84 2.87
CA PRO A 51 14.94 -8.40 4.12
C PRO A 51 14.62 -6.93 4.40
N LEU A 52 13.33 -6.63 4.57
CA LEU A 52 12.84 -5.29 4.91
C LEU A 52 12.76 -5.11 6.42
N THR A 53 12.96 -3.87 6.86
CA THR A 53 12.71 -3.44 8.24
C THR A 53 11.35 -2.77 8.34
N THR A 54 11.02 -1.90 7.38
CA THR A 54 9.80 -1.10 7.44
C THR A 54 9.00 -1.17 6.13
N LEU A 55 7.69 -0.95 6.24
CA LEU A 55 6.78 -0.87 5.12
C LEU A 55 5.82 0.31 5.26
N LYS A 56 5.62 1.05 4.19
CA LYS A 56 4.56 2.06 4.06
C LYS A 56 3.54 1.60 3.05
N LEU A 57 2.30 1.47 3.48
CA LEU A 57 1.18 1.24 2.60
C LEU A 57 0.60 2.56 2.12
N HIS A 58 0.21 2.61 0.87
CA HIS A 58 -0.41 3.75 0.24
C HIS A 58 -1.60 3.28 -0.61
N GLN A 59 -2.74 3.93 -0.47
CA GLN A 59 -3.78 3.84 -1.48
C GLN A 59 -3.35 4.57 -2.75
N LEU A 60 -3.83 4.13 -3.89
CA LEU A 60 -3.70 4.92 -5.12
C LEU A 60 -4.34 6.30 -4.91
N GLN A 61 -3.62 7.35 -5.27
CA GLN A 61 -4.13 8.72 -5.34
C GLN A 61 -3.94 9.27 -6.75
N LEU A 62 -5.01 9.77 -7.32
CA LEU A 62 -5.00 10.44 -8.61
C LEU A 62 -4.67 11.91 -8.41
N ILE A 63 -3.53 12.32 -8.96
CA ILE A 63 -2.97 13.65 -8.78
C ILE A 63 -3.12 14.46 -10.06
N ARG A 64 -3.57 15.70 -9.95
CA ARG A 64 -3.73 16.63 -11.09
C ARG A 64 -2.42 16.76 -11.88
N ASN A 65 -2.57 16.98 -13.17
CA ASN A 65 -1.46 17.17 -14.11
C ASN A 65 -0.55 15.95 -14.29
N THR A 66 -0.98 14.76 -13.87
CA THR A 66 -0.27 13.51 -14.14
C THR A 66 -0.87 12.78 -15.35
N ARG A 67 -0.10 11.88 -15.95
CA ARG A 67 -0.58 11.00 -17.02
C ARG A 67 -1.74 10.13 -16.53
N MET A 68 -1.63 9.57 -15.32
CA MET A 68 -2.66 8.72 -14.72
C MET A 68 -3.99 9.46 -14.52
N ALA A 69 -3.94 10.78 -14.19
CA ALA A 69 -5.14 11.60 -14.11
C ALA A 69 -5.84 11.77 -15.47
N LYS A 70 -5.09 11.81 -16.56
CA LYS A 70 -5.65 11.84 -17.92
C LYS A 70 -6.27 10.50 -18.29
N GLU A 71 -5.56 9.39 -18.03
CA GLU A 71 -6.06 8.03 -18.25
C GLU A 71 -7.36 7.80 -17.47
N TYR A 72 -7.43 8.24 -16.21
CA TYR A 72 -8.67 8.17 -15.43
C TYR A 72 -9.82 8.99 -16.03
N ALA A 73 -9.54 10.19 -16.54
CA ALA A 73 -10.57 11.02 -17.17
C ALA A 73 -11.11 10.40 -18.48
N GLU A 74 -10.28 9.67 -19.20
CA GLU A 74 -10.64 8.97 -20.43
C GLU A 74 -11.39 7.67 -20.16
N ASN A 75 -10.93 6.88 -19.19
CA ASN A 75 -11.45 5.55 -18.87
C ASN A 75 -11.56 5.33 -17.33
N PRO A 76 -12.54 5.94 -16.65
CA PRO A 76 -12.67 5.81 -15.21
C PRO A 76 -12.91 4.37 -14.73
N SER A 77 -13.50 3.52 -15.58
CA SER A 77 -13.79 2.12 -15.29
C SER A 77 -12.55 1.24 -15.09
N ASP A 78 -11.39 1.69 -15.57
CA ASP A 78 -10.14 0.95 -15.43
C ASP A 78 -9.51 1.12 -14.03
N PHE A 79 -10.11 1.98 -13.20
CA PHE A 79 -9.62 2.33 -11.88
C PHE A 79 -10.60 1.91 -10.79
N HIS A 80 -10.17 1.07 -9.90
CA HIS A 80 -10.91 0.76 -8.68
C HIS A 80 -10.44 1.67 -7.54
N LEU A 81 -11.18 2.76 -7.29
CA LEU A 81 -10.90 3.67 -6.20
C LEU A 81 -11.66 3.23 -4.95
N TYR A 82 -10.94 2.67 -3.99
CA TYR A 82 -11.51 2.15 -2.74
C TYR A 82 -12.20 3.25 -1.91
N THR A 83 -13.31 2.92 -1.30
CA THR A 83 -13.85 3.66 -0.15
C THR A 83 -12.95 3.47 1.08
N VAL A 84 -13.17 4.28 2.12
CA VAL A 84 -12.41 4.17 3.38
C VAL A 84 -12.50 2.76 3.96
N ASP A 85 -13.72 2.22 4.06
CA ASP A 85 -13.96 0.92 4.71
C ASP A 85 -13.41 -0.24 3.87
N GLU A 86 -13.58 -0.22 2.56
CA GLU A 86 -12.99 -1.22 1.65
C GLU A 86 -11.46 -1.24 1.74
N TYR A 87 -10.83 -0.06 1.80
CA TYR A 87 -9.38 0.01 1.92
C TYR A 87 -8.88 -0.40 3.31
N ILE A 88 -9.62 -0.11 4.37
CA ILE A 88 -9.31 -0.62 5.71
C ILE A 88 -9.32 -2.16 5.71
N ASP A 89 -10.37 -2.78 5.15
CA ASP A 89 -10.47 -4.22 5.09
C ASP A 89 -9.36 -4.84 4.22
N LEU A 90 -9.03 -4.24 3.08
CA LEU A 90 -7.92 -4.66 2.25
C LEU A 90 -6.57 -4.56 2.99
N ALA A 91 -6.33 -3.44 3.67
CA ALA A 91 -5.08 -3.20 4.40
C ALA A 91 -4.91 -4.20 5.55
N ILE A 92 -5.99 -4.56 6.24
CA ILE A 92 -5.95 -5.57 7.29
C ILE A 92 -5.67 -6.95 6.71
N ASP A 93 -6.37 -7.36 5.65
CA ASP A 93 -6.14 -8.65 4.99
C ASP A 93 -4.71 -8.77 4.45
N PHE A 94 -4.13 -7.67 3.99
CA PHE A 94 -2.74 -7.59 3.57
C PHE A 94 -1.79 -7.80 4.76
N VAL A 95 -2.02 -7.06 5.85
CA VAL A 95 -1.16 -7.09 7.04
C VAL A 95 -1.24 -8.41 7.80
N GLU A 96 -2.38 -9.09 7.78
CA GLU A 96 -2.52 -10.45 8.31
C GLU A 96 -1.55 -11.45 7.66
N ARG A 97 -1.19 -11.23 6.38
CA ARG A 97 -0.29 -12.08 5.58
C ARG A 97 1.15 -11.59 5.56
N LEU A 98 1.39 -10.43 6.16
CA LEU A 98 2.71 -9.81 6.16
C LEU A 98 3.62 -10.43 7.21
N ASN A 99 4.92 -10.53 6.91
CA ASN A 99 5.92 -10.93 7.88
C ASN A 99 5.79 -10.10 9.17
N PRO A 100 5.57 -10.74 10.33
CA PRO A 100 5.33 -10.02 11.59
C PRO A 100 6.54 -9.23 12.10
N SER A 101 7.74 -9.46 11.56
CA SER A 101 8.95 -8.69 11.91
C SER A 101 8.99 -7.29 11.28
N PHE A 102 8.15 -7.02 10.30
CA PHE A 102 8.13 -5.71 9.65
C PHE A 102 7.43 -4.65 10.52
N ILE A 103 7.95 -3.43 10.46
CA ILE A 103 7.30 -2.28 11.07
C ILE A 103 6.44 -1.60 10.01
N VAL A 104 5.12 -1.66 10.15
CA VAL A 104 4.20 -0.90 9.29
C VAL A 104 4.14 0.54 9.78
N GLU A 105 4.81 1.43 9.06
CA GLU A 105 4.95 2.83 9.47
C GLU A 105 3.66 3.64 9.27
N ARG A 106 2.88 3.31 8.22
CA ARG A 106 1.58 3.93 7.92
C ARG A 106 0.78 3.12 6.92
N PHE A 107 -0.52 3.36 6.89
CA PHE A 107 -1.48 2.68 6.03
C PHE A 107 -1.95 3.50 4.84
N VAL A 108 -1.75 4.81 4.86
CA VAL A 108 -2.25 5.74 3.83
C VAL A 108 -1.24 6.83 3.51
N SER A 109 -1.36 7.38 2.32
CA SER A 109 -0.66 8.60 1.90
C SER A 109 -1.60 9.80 1.94
N GLN A 110 -1.02 10.98 2.09
CA GLN A 110 -1.73 12.25 1.96
C GLN A 110 -1.04 13.11 0.89
N SER A 111 -1.84 13.70 0.02
CA SER A 111 -1.40 14.67 -0.97
C SER A 111 -2.02 16.04 -0.71
N PRO A 112 -1.41 17.13 -1.17
CA PRO A 112 -2.01 18.44 -1.11
C PRO A 112 -3.41 18.42 -1.71
N LYS A 113 -4.37 18.98 -0.99
CA LYS A 113 -5.79 18.90 -1.34
C LYS A 113 -6.11 19.51 -2.71
N GLU A 114 -5.40 20.56 -3.08
CA GLU A 114 -5.51 21.24 -4.37
C GLU A 114 -5.02 20.38 -5.55
N LEU A 115 -4.17 19.41 -5.29
CA LEU A 115 -3.65 18.48 -6.31
C LEU A 115 -4.41 17.16 -6.37
N LEU A 116 -5.09 16.77 -5.29
CA LEU A 116 -5.81 15.51 -5.22
C LEU A 116 -7.08 15.56 -6.07
N ILE A 117 -7.25 14.56 -6.95
CA ILE A 117 -8.50 14.33 -7.69
C ILE A 117 -9.37 13.34 -6.92
N ALA A 118 -8.81 12.15 -6.63
CA ALA A 118 -9.52 11.05 -5.97
C ALA A 118 -8.51 10.00 -5.43
N PRO A 119 -8.90 9.18 -4.43
CA PRO A 119 -10.05 9.37 -3.56
C PRO A 119 -9.77 10.48 -2.52
N ASP A 120 -10.74 11.35 -2.26
CA ASP A 120 -10.67 12.29 -1.14
C ASP A 120 -11.54 11.75 -0.01
N TRP A 121 -10.91 11.16 0.98
CA TRP A 121 -11.59 10.61 2.15
C TRP A 121 -11.80 11.63 3.27
N GLY A 122 -11.21 12.82 3.16
CA GLY A 122 -11.30 13.85 4.18
C GLY A 122 -10.67 13.50 5.54
N LEU A 123 -9.90 12.40 5.62
CA LEU A 123 -9.29 11.88 6.85
C LEU A 123 -7.81 12.22 6.92
N LYS A 124 -7.33 12.55 8.12
CA LYS A 124 -5.90 12.62 8.41
C LYS A 124 -5.34 11.22 8.71
N ASN A 125 -4.02 11.06 8.56
CA ASN A 125 -3.36 9.76 8.78
C ASN A 125 -3.68 9.16 10.15
N TYR A 126 -3.70 9.95 11.21
CA TYR A 126 -3.99 9.45 12.56
C TYR A 126 -5.46 9.00 12.72
N GLU A 127 -6.41 9.67 12.05
CA GLU A 127 -7.82 9.28 12.06
C GLU A 127 -8.03 7.97 11.31
N PHE A 128 -7.35 7.82 10.17
CA PHE A 128 -7.37 6.56 9.42
C PHE A 128 -6.76 5.43 10.24
N THR A 129 -5.60 5.65 10.88
CA THR A 129 -4.94 4.65 11.73
C THR A 129 -5.83 4.24 12.91
N ALA A 130 -6.55 5.18 13.52
CA ALA A 130 -7.51 4.85 14.58
C ALA A 130 -8.64 3.93 14.10
N LYS A 131 -9.16 4.15 12.88
CA LYS A 131 -10.15 3.26 12.26
C LYS A 131 -9.60 1.87 11.96
N VAL A 132 -8.35 1.78 11.46
CA VAL A 132 -7.67 0.51 11.23
C VAL A 132 -7.50 -0.26 12.53
N ASN A 133 -7.02 0.40 13.59
CA ASN A 133 -6.84 -0.24 14.90
C ASN A 133 -8.16 -0.74 15.49
N LYS A 134 -9.24 0.04 15.35
CA LYS A 134 -10.59 -0.38 15.73
C LYS A 134 -11.01 -1.64 14.96
N ARG A 135 -10.81 -1.66 13.65
CA ARG A 135 -11.19 -2.80 12.80
C ARG A 135 -10.33 -4.05 13.11
N PHE A 136 -9.04 -3.91 13.44
CA PHE A 136 -8.22 -5.02 13.95
C PHE A 136 -8.84 -5.64 15.20
N ALA A 137 -9.27 -4.81 16.16
CA ALA A 137 -9.91 -5.29 17.38
C ALA A 137 -11.27 -5.96 17.12
N GLU A 138 -12.10 -5.38 16.25
CA GLU A 138 -13.40 -5.94 15.85
C GLU A 138 -13.26 -7.32 15.17
N ARG A 139 -12.19 -7.52 14.38
CA ARG A 139 -11.91 -8.77 13.68
C ARG A 139 -11.11 -9.78 14.51
N ASP A 140 -10.71 -9.42 15.72
CA ASP A 140 -9.82 -10.22 16.58
C ASP A 140 -8.59 -10.73 15.80
N THR A 141 -7.87 -9.80 15.14
CA THR A 141 -6.78 -10.13 14.25
C THR A 141 -5.56 -9.22 14.47
N TRP A 142 -4.40 -9.62 13.90
CA TRP A 142 -3.13 -8.93 14.04
C TRP A 142 -2.21 -9.15 12.85
N GLN A 143 -1.14 -8.38 12.79
CA GLN A 143 -0.11 -8.54 11.77
C GLN A 143 0.49 -9.95 11.82
N GLY A 144 0.53 -10.61 10.68
CA GLY A 144 1.16 -11.93 10.54
C GLY A 144 0.31 -13.10 11.04
N LYS A 145 -0.97 -12.90 11.38
CA LYS A 145 -1.88 -13.98 11.78
C LYS A 145 -1.99 -15.10 10.73
N LEU A 146 -1.89 -14.74 9.45
CA LEU A 146 -1.96 -15.63 8.30
C LEU A 146 -0.63 -15.73 7.53
N TYR A 147 0.47 -15.31 8.15
CA TYR A 147 1.81 -15.42 7.56
C TYR A 147 2.29 -16.88 7.63
N GLU A 148 2.73 -17.42 6.47
CA GLU A 148 3.26 -18.77 6.31
C GLU A 148 4.75 -18.76 5.93
#